data_b791c89f034aec4e246b9f9800757d19
#
_entry.id   b791c89f034aec4e246b9f9800757d19
#
_cell.length_a   1.000
_cell.length_b   1.000
_cell.length_c   1.000
_cell.angle_alpha   90.00
_cell.angle_beta   90.00
_cell.angle_gamma   90.00
#
_symmetry.space_group_name_H-M   'P 1'
#
loop_
_entity.id
_entity.type
_entity.pdbx_description
1 polymer ?
#
loop_
_entity_poly.entity_id
_entity_poly.type
_entity_poly.pdbx_seq_one_letter_code
_entity_poly.pdbx_strand_id
1 'polypeptide(L)'
;MTDAKKPINIAIIGVGNCASSLVQGLAHYAGRNDASGLMHQDLGGYSASDIRVVAAWDIDRRKVGQDVAQAIFTAPNCTAVFAADVPETGAVVAMGRLLDGVAEHMADHPDARTFLPADLPEPSREDVVRALRASGTDVLLNYLPVGSQKATEFYAECALEAGVAFVNNIPVFIASDPAWAERFRAAGVPIIGDDIKAQLGATIVHRVLTDLFAKRGVKLARTYQLNTGGNTDFLNMANRKRLESKKISKPEAVQAVAGERIADENIHVGPSDYVAWQNDNKVCFLRMEG
;
A
#
# COMPACT_ATOMS: atom_id res chain seq x y z
N MET A 1 -11.32 21.09 -31.10
CA MET A 1 -10.00 20.75 -30.56
C MET A 1 -10.28 20.28 -29.14
N THR A 2 -10.23 18.99 -28.87
CA THR A 2 -10.29 18.48 -27.50
C THR A 2 -9.02 18.96 -26.81
N ASP A 3 -9.16 19.76 -25.73
CA ASP A 3 -8.03 20.14 -24.91
C ASP A 3 -7.25 18.89 -24.54
N ALA A 4 -5.94 18.91 -24.80
CA ALA A 4 -5.07 17.79 -24.43
C ALA A 4 -5.16 17.57 -22.93
N LYS A 5 -5.65 16.39 -22.55
CA LYS A 5 -5.90 16.01 -21.18
C LYS A 5 -4.60 16.08 -20.36
N LYS A 6 -4.63 16.78 -19.23
CA LYS A 6 -3.47 16.85 -18.33
C LYS A 6 -3.23 15.46 -17.71
N PRO A 7 -2.01 14.92 -17.75
CA PRO A 7 -1.69 13.68 -17.05
C PRO A 7 -1.83 13.85 -15.53
N ILE A 8 -2.06 12.74 -14.83
CA ILE A 8 -2.06 12.69 -13.37
C ILE A 8 -0.63 12.37 -12.90
N ASN A 9 -0.02 13.31 -12.23
CA ASN A 9 1.32 13.15 -11.67
C ASN A 9 1.23 12.53 -10.27
N ILE A 10 1.83 11.37 -10.07
CA ILE A 10 1.87 10.70 -8.79
C ILE A 10 3.28 10.73 -8.19
N ALA A 11 3.33 10.85 -6.86
CA ALA A 11 4.53 10.63 -6.09
C ALA A 11 4.35 9.39 -5.19
N ILE A 12 5.44 8.69 -4.90
CA ILE A 12 5.41 7.41 -4.17
C ILE A 12 6.28 7.48 -2.93
N ILE A 13 5.74 7.06 -1.78
CA ILE A 13 6.51 6.84 -0.56
C ILE A 13 6.58 5.34 -0.31
N GLY A 14 7.81 4.79 -0.26
CA GLY A 14 8.07 3.36 -0.17
C GLY A 14 8.06 2.69 -1.55
N VAL A 15 9.26 2.52 -2.14
CA VAL A 15 9.46 1.88 -3.45
C VAL A 15 9.61 0.37 -3.25
N GLY A 16 8.61 -0.24 -2.60
CA GLY A 16 8.51 -1.68 -2.30
C GLY A 16 7.75 -2.47 -3.35
N ASN A 17 7.23 -3.66 -2.96
CA ASN A 17 6.48 -4.55 -3.84
C ASN A 17 5.21 -3.89 -4.42
N CYS A 18 4.49 -3.09 -3.63
CA CYS A 18 3.31 -2.38 -4.12
C CYS A 18 3.66 -1.35 -5.20
N ALA A 19 4.73 -0.58 -4.99
CA ALA A 19 5.23 0.35 -6.00
C ALA A 19 5.71 -0.40 -7.26
N SER A 20 6.39 -1.54 -7.10
CA SER A 20 6.80 -2.41 -8.19
C SER A 20 5.61 -2.86 -9.04
N SER A 21 4.55 -3.35 -8.40
CA SER A 21 3.33 -3.77 -9.10
C SER A 21 2.67 -2.60 -9.83
N LEU A 22 2.59 -1.42 -9.19
CA LEU A 22 1.99 -0.23 -9.81
C LEU A 22 2.77 0.21 -11.05
N VAL A 23 4.08 0.41 -10.92
CA VAL A 23 4.91 0.96 -12.00
C VAL A 23 5.03 -0.03 -13.18
N GLN A 24 5.18 -1.34 -12.90
CA GLN A 24 5.06 -2.37 -13.93
C GLN A 24 3.67 -2.34 -14.59
N GLY A 25 2.60 -2.15 -13.80
CA GLY A 25 1.24 -2.06 -14.30
C GLY A 25 1.04 -0.87 -15.25
N LEU A 26 1.58 0.30 -14.92
CA LEU A 26 1.53 1.47 -15.80
C LEU A 26 2.20 1.18 -17.15
N ALA A 27 3.38 0.56 -17.14
CA ALA A 27 4.08 0.15 -18.36
C ALA A 27 3.32 -0.95 -19.13
N HIS A 28 2.78 -1.94 -18.41
CA HIS A 28 2.04 -3.06 -19.01
C HIS A 28 0.79 -2.62 -19.76
N TYR A 29 0.02 -1.69 -19.17
CA TYR A 29 -1.24 -1.22 -19.76
C TYR A 29 -1.06 -0.04 -20.72
N ALA A 30 0.12 0.54 -20.83
CA ALA A 30 0.39 1.64 -21.75
C ALA A 30 0.09 1.25 -23.20
N GLY A 31 -0.84 1.95 -23.82
CA GLY A 31 -1.23 1.72 -25.24
C GLY A 31 -1.96 0.40 -25.51
N ARG A 32 -2.34 -0.36 -24.50
CA ARG A 32 -3.12 -1.60 -24.66
C ARG A 32 -4.63 -1.33 -24.64
N ASN A 33 -5.35 -2.03 -25.50
CA ASN A 33 -6.82 -2.06 -25.48
C ASN A 33 -7.37 -3.20 -24.60
N ASP A 34 -6.51 -4.09 -24.11
CA ASP A 34 -6.88 -5.18 -23.20
C ASP A 34 -6.79 -4.69 -21.77
N ALA A 35 -7.94 -4.65 -21.11
CA ALA A 35 -8.09 -4.27 -19.69
C ALA A 35 -8.10 -5.46 -18.74
N SER A 36 -7.71 -6.65 -19.20
CA SER A 36 -7.65 -7.85 -18.36
C SER A 36 -6.78 -7.58 -17.14
N GLY A 37 -7.35 -7.75 -15.95
CA GLY A 37 -6.70 -7.43 -14.67
C GLY A 37 -7.03 -6.04 -14.12
N LEU A 38 -7.64 -5.14 -14.88
CA LEU A 38 -8.16 -3.87 -14.38
C LEU A 38 -9.66 -3.97 -14.09
N MET A 39 -10.12 -3.37 -13.00
CA MET A 39 -11.56 -3.24 -12.73
C MET A 39 -12.23 -2.30 -13.73
N HIS A 40 -11.52 -1.27 -14.17
CA HIS A 40 -11.96 -0.30 -15.16
C HIS A 40 -10.79 0.08 -16.06
N GLN A 41 -10.99 0.03 -17.37
CA GLN A 41 -9.99 0.47 -18.35
C GLN A 41 -9.91 2.00 -18.41
N ASP A 42 -11.05 2.64 -18.29
CA ASP A 42 -11.21 4.09 -18.20
C ASP A 42 -11.98 4.44 -16.94
N LEU A 43 -11.50 5.45 -16.21
CA LEU A 43 -12.15 5.99 -15.04
C LEU A 43 -12.22 7.51 -15.16
N GLY A 44 -13.42 8.02 -15.46
CA GLY A 44 -13.63 9.46 -15.64
C GLY A 44 -12.84 10.04 -16.82
N GLY A 45 -12.61 9.24 -17.85
CA GLY A 45 -11.81 9.59 -19.01
C GLY A 45 -10.31 9.35 -18.81
N TYR A 46 -9.81 8.84 -17.70
CA TYR A 46 -8.41 8.53 -17.42
C TYR A 46 -8.12 7.03 -17.51
N SER A 47 -6.99 6.70 -18.10
CA SER A 47 -6.44 5.36 -18.23
C SER A 47 -5.05 5.26 -17.57
N ALA A 48 -4.47 4.07 -17.52
CA ALA A 48 -3.12 3.89 -17.01
C ALA A 48 -2.06 4.75 -17.74
N SER A 49 -2.27 5.02 -19.03
CA SER A 49 -1.37 5.85 -19.84
C SER A 49 -1.34 7.33 -19.45
N ASP A 50 -2.34 7.77 -18.69
CA ASP A 50 -2.44 9.16 -18.24
C ASP A 50 -1.74 9.39 -16.90
N ILE A 51 -1.18 8.36 -16.27
CA ILE A 51 -0.53 8.42 -14.97
C ILE A 51 0.99 8.47 -15.15
N ARG A 52 1.66 9.37 -14.45
CA ARG A 52 3.11 9.54 -14.47
C ARG A 52 3.69 9.55 -13.07
N VAL A 53 4.75 8.80 -12.83
CA VAL A 53 5.53 8.89 -11.59
C VAL A 53 6.50 10.05 -11.75
N VAL A 54 6.42 11.05 -10.85
CA VAL A 54 7.22 12.29 -10.92
C VAL A 54 8.14 12.48 -9.73
N ALA A 55 7.93 11.77 -8.62
CA ALA A 55 8.80 11.78 -7.44
C ALA A 55 8.66 10.47 -6.67
N ALA A 56 9.69 10.08 -5.93
CA ALA A 56 9.63 8.93 -5.04
C ALA A 56 10.61 9.08 -3.87
N TRP A 57 10.23 8.48 -2.73
CA TRP A 57 11.07 8.40 -1.53
C TRP A 57 11.15 6.96 -1.03
N ASP A 58 12.35 6.55 -0.68
CA ASP A 58 12.63 5.29 0.00
C ASP A 58 13.80 5.50 0.97
N ILE A 59 13.98 4.58 1.91
CA ILE A 59 15.08 4.64 2.87
C ILE A 59 16.21 3.65 2.52
N ASP A 60 15.95 2.71 1.62
CA ASP A 60 16.91 1.64 1.31
C ASP A 60 18.06 2.15 0.43
N ARG A 61 19.30 1.99 0.93
CA ARG A 61 20.53 2.42 0.25
C ARG A 61 20.72 1.85 -1.15
N ARG A 62 20.04 0.74 -1.45
CA ARG A 62 20.10 0.08 -2.75
C ARG A 62 19.17 0.73 -3.78
N LYS A 63 18.22 1.54 -3.33
CA LYS A 63 17.19 2.19 -4.17
C LYS A 63 17.38 3.69 -4.26
N VAL A 64 17.79 4.33 -3.16
CA VAL A 64 18.05 5.77 -3.15
C VAL A 64 19.12 6.13 -4.20
N GLY A 65 18.82 7.10 -5.05
CA GLY A 65 19.66 7.54 -6.17
C GLY A 65 19.41 6.80 -7.48
N GLN A 66 18.57 5.75 -7.52
CA GLN A 66 18.15 5.09 -8.77
C GLN A 66 16.88 5.74 -9.34
N ASP A 67 16.68 5.65 -10.66
CA ASP A 67 15.36 5.90 -11.26
C ASP A 67 14.35 4.87 -10.72
N VAL A 68 13.11 5.30 -10.53
CA VAL A 68 12.03 4.42 -10.03
C VAL A 68 11.88 3.17 -10.90
N ALA A 69 12.05 3.29 -12.22
CA ALA A 69 11.96 2.15 -13.15
C ALA A 69 12.98 1.04 -12.86
N GLN A 70 14.10 1.38 -12.23
CA GLN A 70 15.14 0.43 -11.82
C GLN A 70 14.95 0.01 -10.34
N ALA A 71 14.67 0.98 -9.48
CA ALA A 71 14.51 0.76 -8.05
C ALA A 71 13.42 -0.25 -7.70
N ILE A 72 12.34 -0.32 -8.47
CA ILE A 72 11.23 -1.27 -8.29
C ILE A 72 11.63 -2.74 -8.40
N PHE A 73 12.74 -3.06 -9.07
CA PHE A 73 13.29 -4.41 -9.21
C PHE A 73 14.42 -4.72 -8.21
N THR A 74 14.84 -3.71 -7.45
CA THR A 74 15.95 -3.84 -6.51
C THR A 74 15.47 -4.51 -5.21
N ALA A 75 16.30 -5.41 -4.66
CA ALA A 75 16.02 -6.05 -3.38
C ALA A 75 15.69 -5.00 -2.27
N PRO A 76 14.82 -5.34 -1.32
CA PRO A 76 14.23 -6.66 -1.04
C PRO A 76 12.95 -6.95 -1.84
N ASN A 77 12.66 -6.19 -2.90
CA ASN A 77 11.47 -6.43 -3.72
C ASN A 77 11.53 -7.83 -4.33
N CYS A 78 10.41 -8.51 -4.27
CA CYS A 78 10.23 -9.87 -4.79
C CYS A 78 8.91 -10.04 -5.53
N THR A 79 8.31 -8.94 -5.98
CA THR A 79 7.13 -8.92 -6.84
C THR A 79 7.42 -9.66 -8.15
N ALA A 80 6.45 -10.42 -8.63
CA ALA A 80 6.56 -11.06 -9.95
C ALA A 80 6.85 -10.02 -11.04
N VAL A 81 7.78 -10.33 -11.92
CA VAL A 81 8.12 -9.47 -13.04
C VAL A 81 7.20 -9.84 -14.21
N PHE A 82 6.22 -9.00 -14.49
CA PHE A 82 5.27 -9.16 -15.61
C PHE A 82 5.43 -8.07 -16.69
N ALA A 83 6.23 -7.03 -16.40
CA ALA A 83 6.69 -6.03 -17.35
C ALA A 83 8.15 -5.69 -17.03
N ALA A 84 9.09 -6.37 -17.69
CA ALA A 84 10.52 -6.18 -17.47
C ALA A 84 11.03 -4.85 -18.08
N ASP A 85 10.45 -4.44 -19.20
CA ASP A 85 10.84 -3.25 -19.94
C ASP A 85 10.01 -2.04 -19.48
N VAL A 86 10.30 -1.55 -18.28
CA VAL A 86 9.71 -0.32 -17.76
C VAL A 86 10.53 0.87 -18.25
N PRO A 87 9.93 1.82 -19.00
CA PRO A 87 10.64 3.03 -19.42
C PRO A 87 11.13 3.86 -18.22
N GLU A 88 12.27 4.51 -18.37
CA GLU A 88 12.74 5.47 -17.38
C GLU A 88 11.66 6.51 -17.09
N THR A 89 11.41 6.73 -15.79
CA THR A 89 10.39 7.67 -15.34
C THR A 89 10.93 9.10 -15.24
N GLY A 90 12.24 9.26 -15.13
CA GLY A 90 12.91 10.51 -14.78
C GLY A 90 12.77 10.87 -13.29
N ALA A 91 12.03 10.08 -12.51
CA ALA A 91 11.89 10.25 -11.07
C ALA A 91 12.97 9.45 -10.35
N VAL A 92 14.00 10.13 -9.85
CA VAL A 92 15.05 9.52 -9.03
C VAL A 92 14.53 9.37 -7.60
N VAL A 93 14.70 8.18 -7.02
CA VAL A 93 14.32 7.89 -5.63
C VAL A 93 15.16 8.73 -4.68
N ALA A 94 14.53 9.63 -3.96
CA ALA A 94 15.17 10.45 -2.93
C ALA A 94 15.19 9.73 -1.57
N MET A 95 16.12 10.15 -0.68
CA MET A 95 16.11 9.69 0.71
C MET A 95 14.82 10.07 1.39
N GLY A 96 14.17 9.10 2.03
CA GLY A 96 12.94 9.25 2.79
C GLY A 96 13.19 9.51 4.28
N ARG A 97 12.12 9.79 5.01
CA ARG A 97 12.17 9.91 6.47
C ARG A 97 12.00 8.53 7.11
N LEU A 98 12.99 8.13 7.94
CA LEU A 98 13.00 6.79 8.55
C LEU A 98 11.96 6.64 9.67
N LEU A 99 12.02 7.50 10.67
CA LEU A 99 11.15 7.48 11.86
C LEU A 99 10.93 6.04 12.41
N ASP A 100 9.69 5.56 12.34
CA ASP A 100 9.28 4.20 12.72
C ASP A 100 9.09 3.24 11.53
N GLY A 101 9.64 3.58 10.36
CA GLY A 101 9.48 2.81 9.11
C GLY A 101 10.14 1.44 9.13
N VAL A 102 11.14 1.19 10.00
CA VAL A 102 11.83 -0.10 10.11
C VAL A 102 11.71 -0.66 11.52
N ALA A 103 11.34 -1.94 11.62
CA ALA A 103 11.28 -2.64 12.90
C ALA A 103 12.69 -3.19 13.28
N GLU A 104 13.04 -3.16 14.57
CA GLU A 104 14.35 -3.57 15.07
C GLU A 104 14.76 -4.99 14.63
N HIS A 105 13.82 -5.95 14.70
CA HIS A 105 14.08 -7.35 14.33
C HIS A 105 14.44 -7.54 12.86
N MET A 106 14.22 -6.54 12.01
CA MET A 106 14.60 -6.60 10.59
C MET A 106 16.12 -6.70 10.41
N ALA A 107 16.91 -6.23 11.37
CA ALA A 107 18.37 -6.33 11.36
C ALA A 107 18.89 -7.79 11.52
N ASP A 108 18.07 -8.69 12.04
CA ASP A 108 18.44 -10.09 12.26
C ASP A 108 18.29 -10.97 11.01
N HIS A 109 17.87 -10.37 9.90
CA HIS A 109 17.58 -11.08 8.66
C HIS A 109 18.58 -10.78 7.53
N PRO A 110 18.75 -11.70 6.56
CA PRO A 110 19.68 -11.50 5.45
C PRO A 110 19.35 -10.22 4.66
N ASP A 111 20.37 -9.53 4.18
CA ASP A 111 20.27 -8.29 3.41
C ASP A 111 19.27 -8.35 2.25
N ALA A 112 19.18 -9.50 1.59
CA ALA A 112 18.23 -9.70 0.47
C ALA A 112 16.74 -9.69 0.90
N ARG A 113 16.46 -9.77 2.21
CA ARG A 113 15.10 -9.92 2.76
C ARG A 113 14.68 -8.75 3.66
N THR A 114 15.64 -7.90 4.05
CA THR A 114 15.44 -6.79 4.97
C THR A 114 15.65 -5.44 4.30
N PHE A 115 15.26 -4.36 5.00
CA PHE A 115 15.58 -3.01 4.63
C PHE A 115 17.00 -2.65 5.09
N LEU A 116 17.73 -1.93 4.24
CA LEU A 116 19.08 -1.43 4.52
C LEU A 116 19.08 0.10 4.47
N PRO A 117 18.79 0.79 5.58
CA PRO A 117 18.73 2.25 5.59
C PRO A 117 20.01 2.88 5.04
N ALA A 118 19.86 3.90 4.19
CA ALA A 118 20.98 4.67 3.66
C ALA A 118 21.54 5.59 4.75
N ASP A 119 22.84 5.74 4.78
CA ASP A 119 23.53 6.74 5.62
C ASP A 119 23.58 8.09 4.89
N LEU A 120 22.41 8.71 4.77
CA LEU A 120 22.20 10.00 4.11
C LEU A 120 21.34 10.90 5.00
N PRO A 121 21.50 12.24 4.87
CA PRO A 121 20.61 13.17 5.58
C PRO A 121 19.15 12.93 5.25
N GLU A 122 18.33 12.78 6.28
CA GLU A 122 16.89 12.67 6.10
C GLU A 122 16.27 14.02 5.74
N PRO A 123 15.26 14.06 4.84
CA PRO A 123 14.63 15.30 4.45
C PRO A 123 13.86 15.94 5.60
N SER A 124 13.87 17.26 5.68
CA SER A 124 12.92 18.00 6.50
C SER A 124 11.52 17.97 5.87
N ARG A 125 10.52 18.43 6.62
CA ARG A 125 9.15 18.58 6.09
C ARG A 125 9.12 19.58 4.93
N GLU A 126 9.83 20.68 5.07
CA GLU A 126 9.95 21.74 4.06
C GLU A 126 10.59 21.22 2.77
N ASP A 127 11.56 20.29 2.88
CA ASP A 127 12.20 19.67 1.72
C ASP A 127 11.22 18.79 0.93
N VAL A 128 10.43 17.97 1.64
CA VAL A 128 9.41 17.12 1.00
C VAL A 128 8.30 17.97 0.37
N VAL A 129 7.79 18.96 1.08
CA VAL A 129 6.76 19.88 0.56
C VAL A 129 7.25 20.62 -0.69
N ARG A 130 8.49 21.13 -0.65
CA ARG A 130 9.12 21.79 -1.81
C ARG A 130 9.23 20.82 -2.99
N ALA A 131 9.68 19.60 -2.77
CA ALA A 131 9.81 18.59 -3.82
C ALA A 131 8.45 18.19 -4.44
N LEU A 132 7.40 18.01 -3.62
CA LEU A 132 6.04 17.73 -4.09
C LEU A 132 5.52 18.86 -5.00
N ARG A 133 5.72 20.11 -4.60
CA ARG A 133 5.32 21.28 -5.41
C ARG A 133 6.15 21.41 -6.69
N ALA A 134 7.46 21.23 -6.60
CA ALA A 134 8.38 21.38 -7.73
C ALA A 134 8.17 20.31 -8.80
N SER A 135 7.84 19.08 -8.40
CA SER A 135 7.53 17.98 -9.33
C SER A 135 6.12 18.07 -9.95
N GLY A 136 5.29 19.01 -9.48
CA GLY A 136 3.91 19.14 -9.93
C GLY A 136 3.07 17.92 -9.57
N THR A 137 3.32 17.29 -8.43
CA THR A 137 2.58 16.12 -7.93
C THR A 137 1.12 16.47 -7.71
N ASP A 138 0.22 15.66 -8.26
CA ASP A 138 -1.23 15.75 -8.02
C ASP A 138 -1.64 14.82 -6.86
N VAL A 139 -1.03 13.63 -6.74
CA VAL A 139 -1.39 12.61 -5.75
C VAL A 139 -0.15 11.98 -5.13
N LEU A 140 -0.10 11.91 -3.81
CA LEU A 140 0.93 11.21 -3.04
C LEU A 140 0.41 9.85 -2.56
N LEU A 141 1.10 8.77 -2.97
CA LEU A 141 0.76 7.40 -2.61
C LEU A 141 1.64 6.91 -1.46
N ASN A 142 1.03 6.46 -0.37
CA ASN A 142 1.73 5.87 0.77
C ASN A 142 1.75 4.34 0.68
N TYR A 143 2.96 3.77 0.49
CA TYR A 143 3.27 2.34 0.48
C TYR A 143 4.30 1.97 1.56
N LEU A 144 4.36 2.72 2.64
CA LEU A 144 5.24 2.41 3.77
C LEU A 144 4.91 1.04 4.40
N PRO A 145 5.85 0.41 5.10
CA PRO A 145 5.60 -0.84 5.80
C PRO A 145 4.53 -0.69 6.88
N VAL A 146 3.77 -1.76 7.13
CA VAL A 146 2.77 -1.82 8.21
C VAL A 146 3.40 -1.42 9.55
N GLY A 147 2.70 -0.57 10.31
CA GLY A 147 3.14 -0.06 11.62
C GLY A 147 4.01 1.20 11.55
N SER A 148 4.18 1.81 10.38
CA SER A 148 4.88 3.09 10.19
C SER A 148 3.94 4.26 10.49
N GLN A 149 3.50 4.39 11.74
CA GLN A 149 2.53 5.41 12.17
C GLN A 149 3.10 6.82 12.01
N LYS A 150 4.25 7.08 12.65
CA LYS A 150 4.89 8.40 12.65
C LYS A 150 5.32 8.84 11.24
N ALA A 151 5.86 7.90 10.46
CA ALA A 151 6.25 8.20 9.09
C ALA A 151 5.04 8.50 8.20
N THR A 152 3.92 7.79 8.36
CA THR A 152 2.67 8.07 7.64
C THR A 152 2.11 9.43 7.99
N GLU A 153 2.05 9.77 9.28
CA GLU A 153 1.60 11.10 9.74
C GLU A 153 2.48 12.22 9.19
N PHE A 154 3.81 12.03 9.20
CA PHE A 154 4.74 12.98 8.61
C PHE A 154 4.45 13.28 7.14
N TYR A 155 4.24 12.24 6.32
CA TYR A 155 3.94 12.43 4.90
C TYR A 155 2.52 12.93 4.64
N ALA A 156 1.54 12.58 5.48
CA ALA A 156 0.20 13.16 5.42
C ALA A 156 0.23 14.68 5.69
N GLU A 157 1.04 15.12 6.66
CA GLU A 157 1.30 16.54 6.91
C GLU A 157 1.94 17.23 5.70
N CYS A 158 2.94 16.58 5.07
CA CYS A 158 3.59 17.11 3.86
C CYS A 158 2.60 17.27 2.70
N ALA A 159 1.74 16.25 2.49
CA ALA A 159 0.72 16.30 1.44
C ALA A 159 -0.29 17.43 1.67
N LEU A 160 -0.78 17.55 2.90
CA LEU A 160 -1.71 18.59 3.30
C LEU A 160 -1.13 19.99 3.08
N GLU A 161 0.11 20.22 3.53
CA GLU A 161 0.81 21.50 3.38
C GLU A 161 1.14 21.81 1.91
N ALA A 162 1.47 20.79 1.13
CA ALA A 162 1.74 20.95 -0.31
C ALA A 162 0.46 21.20 -1.13
N GLY A 163 -0.72 20.86 -0.60
CA GLY A 163 -2.00 20.87 -1.33
C GLY A 163 -2.14 19.68 -2.29
N VAL A 164 -1.49 18.55 -1.99
CA VAL A 164 -1.44 17.34 -2.81
C VAL A 164 -2.38 16.29 -2.23
N ALA A 165 -3.20 15.66 -3.08
CA ALA A 165 -4.09 14.59 -2.65
C ALA A 165 -3.29 13.43 -2.03
N PHE A 166 -3.83 12.80 -0.97
CA PHE A 166 -3.14 11.73 -0.25
C PHE A 166 -3.91 10.42 -0.35
N VAL A 167 -3.25 9.36 -0.81
CA VAL A 167 -3.81 8.00 -0.84
C VAL A 167 -3.02 7.12 0.12
N ASN A 168 -3.66 6.77 1.23
CA ASN A 168 -3.05 5.92 2.25
C ASN A 168 -3.38 4.45 2.02
N ASN A 169 -2.40 3.70 1.54
CA ASN A 169 -2.58 2.29 1.19
C ASN A 169 -2.25 1.32 2.35
N ILE A 170 -1.84 1.83 3.51
CA ILE A 170 -1.47 0.99 4.66
C ILE A 170 -2.46 1.14 5.82
N PRO A 171 -2.52 0.18 6.75
CA PRO A 171 -3.47 0.20 7.86
C PRO A 171 -3.04 1.12 9.01
N VAL A 172 -2.70 2.35 8.68
CA VAL A 172 -2.56 3.47 9.63
C VAL A 172 -3.77 4.37 9.43
N PHE A 173 -4.49 4.70 10.51
CA PHE A 173 -5.74 5.45 10.38
C PHE A 173 -5.46 6.94 10.17
N ILE A 174 -5.59 7.39 8.92
CA ILE A 174 -5.53 8.78 8.50
C ILE A 174 -6.89 9.18 7.89
N ALA A 175 -7.31 8.55 6.79
CA ALA A 175 -8.59 8.88 6.16
C ALA A 175 -9.80 8.50 7.03
N SER A 176 -9.67 7.45 7.83
CA SER A 176 -10.70 6.97 8.77
C SER A 176 -10.68 7.70 10.11
N ASP A 177 -9.66 8.49 10.41
CA ASP A 177 -9.60 9.31 11.61
C ASP A 177 -10.33 10.64 11.39
N PRO A 178 -11.38 10.97 12.21
CA PRO A 178 -12.19 12.19 12.00
C PRO A 178 -11.39 13.49 12.09
N ALA A 179 -10.34 13.55 12.92
CA ALA A 179 -9.52 14.76 13.05
C ALA A 179 -8.67 14.99 11.81
N TRP A 180 -8.06 13.94 11.26
CA TRP A 180 -7.33 14.01 10.00
C TRP A 180 -8.25 14.33 8.83
N ALA A 181 -9.38 13.62 8.71
CA ALA A 181 -10.36 13.82 7.65
C ALA A 181 -10.86 15.28 7.62
N GLU A 182 -11.12 15.87 8.81
CA GLU A 182 -11.54 17.26 8.91
C GLU A 182 -10.44 18.24 8.45
N ARG A 183 -9.18 18.00 8.78
CA ARG A 183 -8.05 18.83 8.33
C ARG A 183 -7.91 18.84 6.81
N PHE A 184 -8.01 17.67 6.17
CA PHE A 184 -7.99 17.55 4.71
C PHE A 184 -9.20 18.23 4.08
N ARG A 185 -10.39 18.04 4.66
CA ARG A 185 -11.62 18.69 4.21
C ARG A 185 -11.54 20.22 4.29
N ALA A 186 -11.05 20.75 5.39
CA ALA A 186 -10.92 22.19 5.61
C ALA A 186 -9.90 22.82 4.64
N ALA A 187 -8.86 22.08 4.27
CA ALA A 187 -7.88 22.52 3.27
C ALA A 187 -8.33 22.32 1.82
N GLY A 188 -9.45 21.63 1.57
CA GLY A 188 -9.91 21.30 0.22
C GLY A 188 -9.01 20.28 -0.49
N VAL A 189 -8.24 19.46 0.25
CA VAL A 189 -7.30 18.46 -0.27
C VAL A 189 -7.95 17.08 -0.19
N PRO A 190 -8.04 16.32 -1.31
CA PRO A 190 -8.60 14.98 -1.30
C PRO A 190 -7.75 14.00 -0.48
N ILE A 191 -8.44 13.09 0.24
CA ILE A 191 -7.81 11.98 0.95
C ILE A 191 -8.61 10.70 0.72
N ILE A 192 -7.90 9.58 0.50
CA ILE A 192 -8.48 8.24 0.37
C ILE A 192 -7.63 7.27 1.21
N GLY A 193 -8.27 6.35 1.89
CA GLY A 193 -7.65 5.29 2.71
C GLY A 193 -8.70 4.67 3.63
N ASP A 194 -8.32 3.85 4.53
CA ASP A 194 -6.98 3.34 4.79
C ASP A 194 -6.94 1.85 4.39
N ASP A 195 -5.71 1.31 4.24
CA ASP A 195 -5.49 -0.13 3.99
C ASP A 195 -6.06 -0.63 2.65
N ILE A 196 -5.29 -0.49 1.57
CA ILE A 196 -5.66 -0.95 0.23
C ILE A 196 -6.08 -2.43 0.23
N LYS A 197 -7.15 -2.76 -0.49
CA LYS A 197 -7.63 -4.12 -0.64
C LYS A 197 -7.19 -4.70 -1.99
N ALA A 198 -6.82 -5.99 -2.00
CA ALA A 198 -6.64 -6.72 -3.25
C ALA A 198 -7.99 -6.84 -3.99
N GLN A 199 -7.97 -6.88 -5.33
CA GLN A 199 -9.17 -7.10 -6.14
C GLN A 199 -9.91 -8.39 -5.75
N LEU A 200 -9.14 -9.49 -5.60
CA LEU A 200 -9.62 -10.79 -5.16
C LEU A 200 -8.60 -11.35 -4.16
N GLY A 201 -8.70 -10.92 -2.93
CA GLY A 201 -7.85 -11.38 -1.84
C GLY A 201 -8.63 -12.16 -0.80
N ALA A 202 -7.92 -12.76 0.14
CA ALA A 202 -8.49 -13.58 1.20
C ALA A 202 -9.65 -12.89 1.95
N THR A 203 -9.50 -11.60 2.27
CA THR A 203 -10.54 -10.83 2.98
C THR A 203 -11.79 -10.63 2.11
N ILE A 204 -11.65 -10.40 0.80
CA ILE A 204 -12.79 -10.27 -0.10
C ILE A 204 -13.55 -11.59 -0.18
N VAL A 205 -12.85 -12.72 -0.37
CA VAL A 205 -13.47 -14.07 -0.40
C VAL A 205 -14.16 -14.35 0.93
N HIS A 206 -13.52 -14.06 2.05
CA HIS A 206 -14.09 -14.25 3.39
C HIS A 206 -15.39 -13.46 3.58
N ARG A 207 -15.43 -12.19 3.16
CA ARG A 207 -16.62 -11.35 3.21
C ARG A 207 -17.77 -11.90 2.35
N VAL A 208 -17.47 -12.32 1.13
CA VAL A 208 -18.48 -12.87 0.20
C VAL A 208 -19.08 -14.16 0.80
N LEU A 209 -18.25 -15.02 1.35
CA LEU A 209 -18.74 -16.26 1.99
C LEU A 209 -19.53 -15.95 3.28
N THR A 210 -19.11 -14.97 4.08
CA THR A 210 -19.86 -14.55 5.28
C THR A 210 -21.25 -14.00 4.91
N ASP A 211 -21.34 -13.17 3.89
CA ASP A 211 -22.61 -12.68 3.37
C ASP A 211 -23.50 -13.81 2.82
N LEU A 212 -22.88 -14.82 2.18
CA LEU A 212 -23.59 -15.99 1.71
C LEU A 212 -24.23 -16.79 2.87
N PHE A 213 -23.52 -16.97 4.01
CA PHE A 213 -24.08 -17.59 5.21
C PHE A 213 -25.35 -16.86 5.65
N ALA A 214 -25.29 -15.54 5.80
CA ALA A 214 -26.45 -14.73 6.18
C ALA A 214 -27.61 -14.85 5.18
N LYS A 215 -27.34 -14.76 3.88
CA LYS A 215 -28.34 -14.89 2.81
C LYS A 215 -28.98 -16.28 2.72
N ARG A 216 -28.30 -17.29 3.20
CA ARG A 216 -28.82 -18.66 3.24
C ARG A 216 -29.48 -19.02 4.57
N GLY A 217 -29.61 -18.05 5.50
CA GLY A 217 -30.22 -18.25 6.81
C GLY A 217 -29.37 -19.08 7.78
N VAL A 218 -28.05 -19.15 7.54
CA VAL A 218 -27.12 -19.88 8.40
C VAL A 218 -26.37 -18.84 9.24
N LYS A 219 -26.39 -19.01 10.55
CA LYS A 219 -25.60 -18.16 11.47
C LYS A 219 -24.14 -18.61 11.43
N LEU A 220 -23.23 -17.70 11.09
CA LEU A 220 -21.80 -17.94 11.18
C LEU A 220 -21.37 -17.89 12.65
N ALA A 221 -21.07 -19.06 13.24
CA ALA A 221 -20.73 -19.19 14.65
C ALA A 221 -19.24 -18.88 14.92
N ARG A 222 -18.36 -19.42 14.08
CA ARG A 222 -16.90 -19.24 14.22
C ARG A 222 -16.24 -19.13 12.86
N THR A 223 -15.19 -18.32 12.78
CA THR A 223 -14.40 -18.23 11.57
C THR A 223 -12.96 -17.81 11.85
N TYR A 224 -12.03 -18.31 11.02
CA TYR A 224 -10.69 -17.75 10.98
C TYR A 224 -10.16 -17.65 9.55
N GLN A 225 -9.28 -16.67 9.36
CA GLN A 225 -8.48 -16.49 8.15
C GLN A 225 -7.01 -16.41 8.57
N LEU A 226 -6.22 -17.41 8.21
CA LEU A 226 -4.78 -17.47 8.45
C LEU A 226 -4.06 -17.19 7.14
N ASN A 227 -3.14 -16.23 7.15
CA ASN A 227 -2.39 -15.86 5.95
C ASN A 227 -0.91 -16.07 6.17
N THR A 228 -0.23 -16.72 5.22
CA THR A 228 1.22 -16.82 5.15
C THR A 228 1.75 -16.12 3.90
N GLY A 229 2.96 -15.61 3.95
CA GLY A 229 3.63 -14.95 2.84
C GLY A 229 5.12 -14.82 3.10
N GLY A 230 5.90 -14.54 2.08
CA GLY A 230 7.36 -14.52 2.17
C GLY A 230 8.01 -13.19 1.79
N ASN A 231 7.22 -12.14 1.58
CA ASN A 231 7.76 -10.82 1.28
C ASN A 231 8.16 -10.05 2.56
N THR A 232 8.82 -8.93 2.38
CA THR A 232 9.32 -8.10 3.47
C THR A 232 8.21 -7.53 4.36
N ASP A 233 6.98 -7.33 3.84
CA ASP A 233 5.84 -6.91 4.67
C ASP A 233 5.43 -8.00 5.67
N PHE A 234 5.40 -9.27 5.24
CA PHE A 234 5.17 -10.40 6.16
C PHE A 234 6.26 -10.52 7.21
N LEU A 235 7.53 -10.34 6.81
CA LEU A 235 8.65 -10.32 7.74
C LEU A 235 8.53 -9.17 8.76
N ASN A 236 8.22 -7.97 8.30
CA ASN A 236 8.00 -6.81 9.15
C ASN A 236 6.84 -7.03 10.14
N MET A 237 5.77 -7.72 9.70
CA MET A 237 4.62 -8.08 10.52
C MET A 237 4.89 -9.21 11.53
N ALA A 238 6.01 -9.92 11.46
CA ALA A 238 6.42 -10.88 12.50
C ALA A 238 6.60 -10.19 13.86
N ASN A 239 6.88 -8.89 13.89
CA ASN A 239 6.78 -8.08 15.09
C ASN A 239 5.32 -7.74 15.40
N ARG A 240 4.75 -8.42 16.41
CA ARG A 240 3.33 -8.28 16.79
C ARG A 240 2.91 -6.88 17.21
N LYS A 241 3.82 -6.05 17.70
CA LYS A 241 3.53 -4.64 18.05
C LYS A 241 3.14 -3.81 16.84
N ARG A 242 3.63 -4.16 15.66
CA ARG A 242 3.29 -3.46 14.41
C ARG A 242 1.92 -3.83 13.83
N LEU A 243 1.23 -4.81 14.42
CA LEU A 243 -0.04 -5.35 13.93
C LEU A 243 -1.28 -4.76 14.58
N GLU A 244 -1.16 -3.84 15.55
CA GLU A 244 -2.29 -3.38 16.36
C GLU A 244 -3.44 -2.83 15.50
N SER A 245 -3.15 -1.90 14.58
CA SER A 245 -4.18 -1.36 13.67
C SER A 245 -4.77 -2.42 12.73
N LYS A 246 -3.94 -3.36 12.27
CA LYS A 246 -4.37 -4.42 11.35
C LYS A 246 -5.25 -5.48 12.04
N LYS A 247 -5.08 -5.69 13.34
CA LYS A 247 -5.95 -6.58 14.14
C LYS A 247 -7.36 -6.02 14.32
N ILE A 248 -7.51 -4.71 14.27
CA ILE A 248 -8.82 -4.03 14.36
C ILE A 248 -9.49 -4.02 12.99
N SER A 249 -8.82 -3.57 11.95
CA SER A 249 -9.44 -3.31 10.64
C SER A 249 -9.90 -4.57 9.90
N LYS A 250 -9.19 -5.70 10.04
CA LYS A 250 -9.49 -6.92 9.27
C LYS A 250 -10.69 -7.72 9.77
N PRO A 251 -10.85 -7.99 11.09
CA PRO A 251 -12.07 -8.60 11.61
C PRO A 251 -13.30 -7.74 11.31
N GLU A 252 -13.22 -6.42 11.44
CA GLU A 252 -14.34 -5.52 11.16
C GLU A 252 -14.79 -5.59 9.70
N ALA A 253 -13.88 -5.81 8.75
CA ALA A 253 -14.24 -6.00 7.35
C ALA A 253 -15.15 -7.24 7.14
N VAL A 254 -14.97 -8.29 7.91
CA VAL A 254 -15.83 -9.51 7.89
C VAL A 254 -17.09 -9.28 8.71
N GLN A 255 -16.99 -8.68 9.90
CA GLN A 255 -18.11 -8.33 10.77
C GLN A 255 -19.16 -7.46 10.05
N ALA A 256 -18.73 -6.53 9.22
CA ALA A 256 -19.60 -5.60 8.48
C ALA A 256 -20.61 -6.28 7.55
N VAL A 257 -20.40 -7.55 7.19
CA VAL A 257 -21.30 -8.33 6.31
C VAL A 257 -21.89 -9.56 7.02
N ALA A 258 -21.58 -9.76 8.28
CA ALA A 258 -22.21 -10.79 9.09
C ALA A 258 -23.66 -10.38 9.41
N GLY A 259 -24.59 -11.32 9.34
CA GLY A 259 -26.00 -11.06 9.70
C GLY A 259 -26.18 -10.66 11.16
N GLU A 260 -25.36 -11.26 12.05
CA GLU A 260 -25.21 -10.91 13.45
C GLU A 260 -23.73 -10.78 13.78
N ARG A 261 -23.39 -9.89 14.73
CA ARG A 261 -21.98 -9.73 15.17
C ARG A 261 -21.47 -11.04 15.77
N ILE A 262 -20.35 -11.52 15.24
CA ILE A 262 -19.63 -12.69 15.77
C ILE A 262 -18.85 -12.24 16.99
N ALA A 263 -18.86 -13.01 18.08
CA ALA A 263 -18.08 -12.70 19.28
C ALA A 263 -16.57 -12.64 18.95
N ASP A 264 -15.85 -11.72 19.58
CA ASP A 264 -14.46 -11.42 19.19
C ASP A 264 -13.51 -12.63 19.37
N GLU A 265 -13.78 -13.52 20.31
CA GLU A 265 -13.07 -14.77 20.50
C GLU A 265 -13.37 -15.84 19.42
N ASN A 266 -14.43 -15.65 18.64
CA ASN A 266 -14.88 -16.57 17.59
C ASN A 266 -14.48 -16.12 16.18
N ILE A 267 -13.80 -14.99 16.05
CA ILE A 267 -13.29 -14.48 14.78
C ILE A 267 -11.79 -14.17 14.86
N HIS A 268 -11.03 -14.71 13.90
CA HIS A 268 -9.62 -14.36 13.76
C HIS A 268 -9.28 -14.09 12.31
N VAL A 269 -8.73 -12.90 12.00
CA VAL A 269 -8.27 -12.54 10.67
C VAL A 269 -6.90 -11.89 10.80
N GLY A 270 -5.88 -12.53 10.26
CA GLY A 270 -4.56 -11.90 10.36
C GLY A 270 -3.45 -12.58 9.57
N PRO A 271 -2.28 -11.93 9.50
CA PRO A 271 -1.06 -12.61 9.16
C PRO A 271 -0.77 -13.66 10.23
N SER A 272 -0.36 -14.85 9.81
CA SER A 272 -0.11 -15.97 10.72
C SER A 272 1.38 -16.25 10.82
N ASP A 273 2.09 -16.26 9.67
CA ASP A 273 3.51 -16.59 9.65
C ASP A 273 4.23 -16.03 8.42
N TYR A 274 5.56 -15.89 8.56
CA TYR A 274 6.47 -15.55 7.48
C TYR A 274 7.12 -16.83 6.94
N VAL A 275 6.97 -17.07 5.63
CA VAL A 275 7.48 -18.24 4.92
C VAL A 275 8.34 -17.76 3.75
N ALA A 276 9.64 -17.63 3.96
CA ALA A 276 10.58 -16.94 3.06
C ALA A 276 10.52 -17.40 1.58
N TRP A 277 10.35 -18.70 1.32
CA TRP A 277 10.31 -19.25 -0.05
C TRP A 277 9.03 -18.90 -0.83
N GLN A 278 8.00 -18.41 -0.14
CA GLN A 278 6.78 -17.94 -0.83
C GLN A 278 7.01 -16.63 -1.59
N ASN A 279 8.07 -15.88 -1.30
CA ASN A 279 8.31 -14.56 -1.89
C ASN A 279 7.04 -13.67 -1.76
N ASP A 280 6.56 -13.09 -2.86
CA ASP A 280 5.36 -12.23 -2.84
C ASP A 280 4.04 -13.02 -2.94
N ASN A 281 4.10 -14.35 -3.04
CA ASN A 281 2.90 -15.17 -3.00
C ASN A 281 2.34 -15.24 -1.59
N LYS A 282 1.01 -15.09 -1.51
CA LYS A 282 0.25 -15.22 -0.27
C LYS A 282 -0.63 -16.45 -0.33
N VAL A 283 -0.57 -17.28 0.72
CA VAL A 283 -1.47 -18.41 0.92
C VAL A 283 -2.43 -18.09 2.06
N CYS A 284 -3.70 -18.39 1.86
CA CYS A 284 -4.75 -18.17 2.84
C CYS A 284 -5.45 -19.48 3.18
N PHE A 285 -5.61 -19.74 4.47
CA PHE A 285 -6.45 -20.80 5.00
C PHE A 285 -7.70 -20.16 5.63
N LEU A 286 -8.85 -20.51 5.11
CA LEU A 286 -10.14 -20.01 5.60
C LEU A 286 -10.97 -21.16 6.16
N ARG A 287 -11.41 -21.03 7.41
CA ARG A 287 -12.36 -21.93 8.05
C ARG A 287 -13.59 -21.16 8.50
N MET A 288 -14.76 -21.74 8.26
CA MET A 288 -16.04 -21.17 8.63
C MET A 288 -16.92 -22.28 9.23
N GLU A 289 -17.59 -21.99 10.32
CA GLU A 289 -18.52 -22.88 11.02
C GLU A 289 -19.85 -22.16 11.21
N GLY A 290 -20.94 -22.80 10.77
CA GLY A 290 -22.30 -22.34 10.93
C GLY A 290 -23.22 -23.35 11.55
#